data_ff5dd88f29262342e5d02f0f2e34b96c
#
_entry.id   ff5dd88f29262342e5d02f0f2e34b96c
#
_cell.length_a   1.000
_cell.length_b   1.000
_cell.length_c   1.000
_cell.angle_alpha   90.00
_cell.angle_beta   90.00
_cell.angle_gamma   90.00
#
_symmetry.space_group_name_H-M   'P 1'
#
loop_
_entity.id
_entity.type
_entity.pdbx_description
1 polymer ?
#
loop_
_entity_poly.entity_id
_entity_poly.type
_entity_poly.pdbx_seq_one_letter_code
_entity_poly.pdbx_strand_id
1 'polypeptide(L)'
;MSPGPPYEWDINIEAAQQYDSDGNLYQLTVRRDVANYLLYSWAYLSDSVDLYPKEVILPKGVTPSELSEISIQNMRTSENVAIAVALNSLGYDIQSEGDGVLVVGILDDSPVKDKLLKDDLIISISGEDKITYSVNSSTQFISLLRTFSIGEIVSIGVQRNEKEVQIETQLIEHIEYKNEPMVGFLASTPNQRFVFPINVDIDTGSVGGPSAGLMMALNVYNRLTEADITNSAIIAGTGTIEIDGSVGPVGGVKQKVIAAKRAGATLILVPTSNYQDAKPYEDNETLIVAVKSFDNALQVISEYSSR
;
A
#
# COMPACT_ATOMS: atom_id res chain seq x y z
N MET A 1 10.54 7.33 -12.70
CA MET A 1 10.08 7.49 -11.31
C MET A 1 11.10 8.34 -10.56
N SER A 2 10.66 9.34 -9.84
CA SER A 2 11.51 10.26 -9.06
C SER A 2 10.95 10.49 -7.66
N PRO A 3 11.74 11.01 -6.68
CA PRO A 3 11.24 11.39 -5.39
C PRO A 3 10.08 12.37 -5.50
N GLY A 4 8.96 12.08 -4.83
CA GLY A 4 7.86 13.01 -4.63
C GLY A 4 8.06 13.86 -3.37
N PRO A 5 7.25 14.89 -3.14
CA PRO A 5 7.28 15.61 -1.87
C PRO A 5 6.77 14.69 -0.75
N PRO A 6 7.29 14.81 0.49
CA PRO A 6 6.62 14.24 1.65
C PRO A 6 5.25 14.91 1.81
N TYR A 7 4.28 14.16 2.27
CA TYR A 7 2.91 14.62 2.42
C TYR A 7 2.46 14.49 3.87
N GLU A 8 1.90 15.55 4.40
CA GLU A 8 1.24 15.58 5.69
C GLU A 8 -0.26 15.57 5.47
N TRP A 9 -0.97 14.73 6.22
CA TRP A 9 -2.40 14.57 6.05
C TRP A 9 -3.17 15.64 6.82
N ASP A 10 -4.11 16.31 6.15
CA ASP A 10 -5.14 17.06 6.84
C ASP A 10 -6.24 16.07 7.26
N ILE A 11 -6.36 15.86 8.56
CA ILE A 11 -7.27 14.88 9.15
C ILE A 11 -8.27 15.61 10.01
N ASN A 12 -9.54 15.50 9.66
CA ASN A 12 -10.65 16.01 10.44
C ASN A 12 -11.42 14.85 11.07
N ILE A 13 -11.60 14.89 12.39
CA ILE A 13 -12.31 13.85 13.16
C ILE A 13 -13.49 14.51 13.87
N GLU A 14 -14.70 14.07 13.54
CA GLU A 14 -15.92 14.57 14.18
C GLU A 14 -16.30 13.69 15.38
N ALA A 15 -16.90 14.31 16.39
CA ALA A 15 -17.43 13.66 17.59
C ALA A 15 -16.42 12.96 18.51
N ALA A 16 -15.09 13.23 18.33
CA ALA A 16 -14.04 12.75 19.22
C ALA A 16 -13.10 13.89 19.62
N GLN A 17 -12.46 13.74 20.77
CA GLN A 17 -11.41 14.65 21.20
C GLN A 17 -10.16 14.40 20.32
N GLN A 18 -9.61 15.47 19.76
CA GLN A 18 -8.38 15.44 18.97
C GLN A 18 -7.24 16.04 19.77
N TYR A 19 -6.04 15.51 19.52
CA TYR A 19 -4.80 15.97 20.14
C TYR A 19 -3.83 16.44 19.04
N ASP A 20 -3.11 17.51 19.33
CA ASP A 20 -2.07 18.03 18.43
C ASP A 20 -0.76 17.27 18.64
N SER A 21 0.06 17.21 17.60
CA SER A 21 1.40 16.62 17.62
C SER A 21 2.45 17.71 17.57
N ASP A 22 3.49 17.58 18.37
CA ASP A 22 4.67 18.46 18.32
C ASP A 22 5.66 18.07 17.22
N GLY A 23 5.59 16.83 16.72
CA GLY A 23 6.39 16.32 15.59
C GLY A 23 5.53 16.07 14.37
N ASN A 24 6.10 15.40 13.36
CA ASN A 24 5.44 15.14 12.09
C ASN A 24 5.46 13.65 11.73
N LEU A 25 4.38 13.20 11.11
CA LEU A 25 4.22 11.88 10.51
C LEU A 25 4.03 12.03 9.00
N TYR A 26 5.12 11.99 8.22
CA TYR A 26 5.08 12.19 6.78
C TYR A 26 4.85 10.91 6.01
N GLN A 27 3.89 10.95 5.09
CA GLN A 27 3.75 9.96 4.03
C GLN A 27 4.76 10.22 2.91
N LEU A 28 5.43 9.15 2.45
CA LEU A 28 6.39 9.22 1.36
C LEU A 28 5.72 8.94 0.01
N THR A 29 5.95 9.82 -0.95
CA THR A 29 5.39 9.75 -2.30
C THR A 29 6.47 9.62 -3.36
N VAL A 30 6.06 9.18 -4.55
CA VAL A 30 6.88 9.17 -5.77
C VAL A 30 6.15 9.88 -6.90
N ARG A 31 6.91 10.52 -7.79
CA ARG A 31 6.40 11.05 -9.04
C ARG A 31 6.62 10.05 -10.16
N ARG A 32 5.59 9.85 -10.98
CA ARG A 32 5.63 9.04 -12.19
C ARG A 32 5.33 9.92 -13.38
N ASP A 33 6.35 10.31 -14.12
CA ASP A 33 6.24 11.16 -15.30
C ASP A 33 6.68 10.39 -16.55
N VAL A 34 6.09 10.72 -17.69
CA VAL A 34 6.57 10.21 -18.98
C VAL A 34 7.90 10.89 -19.29
N ALA A 35 8.95 10.08 -19.46
CA ALA A 35 10.28 10.62 -19.73
C ALA A 35 10.33 11.25 -21.13
N ASN A 36 10.65 12.55 -21.18
CA ASN A 36 11.13 13.22 -22.38
C ASN A 36 12.66 13.08 -22.48
N TYR A 37 13.26 13.54 -23.56
CA TYR A 37 14.72 13.43 -23.79
C TYR A 37 15.56 14.04 -22.65
N LEU A 38 15.10 15.12 -22.01
CA LEU A 38 15.79 15.76 -20.90
C LEU A 38 15.70 14.93 -19.61
N LEU A 39 14.51 14.42 -19.28
CA LEU A 39 14.31 13.54 -18.13
C LEU A 39 15.02 12.21 -18.31
N TYR A 40 15.07 11.69 -19.55
CA TYR A 40 15.80 10.49 -19.85
C TYR A 40 17.31 10.68 -19.63
N SER A 41 17.89 11.78 -20.13
CA SER A 41 19.29 12.10 -19.91
C SER A 41 19.60 12.37 -18.42
N TRP A 42 18.69 13.02 -17.71
CA TRP A 42 18.82 13.28 -16.28
C TRP A 42 18.83 11.98 -15.45
N ALA A 43 18.02 11.00 -15.83
CA ALA A 43 17.96 9.71 -15.13
C ALA A 43 19.29 8.93 -15.19
N TYR A 44 20.12 9.15 -16.22
CA TYR A 44 21.48 8.57 -16.28
C TYR A 44 22.49 9.29 -15.39
N LEU A 45 22.23 10.53 -15.01
CA LEU A 45 23.12 11.35 -14.21
C LEU A 45 22.69 11.42 -12.72
N SER A 46 21.50 10.94 -12.42
CA SER A 46 20.90 11.07 -11.08
C SER A 46 20.56 9.71 -10.50
N ASP A 47 21.19 9.35 -9.41
CA ASP A 47 20.87 8.13 -8.65
C ASP A 47 19.45 8.12 -8.04
N SER A 48 18.76 9.26 -8.08
CA SER A 48 17.41 9.38 -7.50
C SER A 48 16.27 9.12 -8.49
N VAL A 49 16.57 8.88 -9.76
CA VAL A 49 15.55 8.69 -10.83
C VAL A 49 15.72 7.34 -11.49
N ASP A 50 14.67 6.54 -11.48
CA ASP A 50 14.64 5.26 -12.17
C ASP A 50 13.74 5.31 -13.41
N LEU A 51 14.16 4.64 -14.49
CA LEU A 51 13.41 4.49 -15.73
C LEU A 51 12.76 3.11 -15.78
N TYR A 52 11.48 3.09 -16.10
CA TYR A 52 10.71 1.86 -16.30
C TYR A 52 10.13 1.84 -17.72
N PRO A 53 10.03 0.68 -18.37
CA PRO A 53 9.26 0.53 -19.60
C PRO A 53 7.83 1.00 -19.38
N LYS A 54 7.24 1.66 -20.39
CA LYS A 54 5.87 2.18 -20.29
C LYS A 54 4.85 1.07 -20.02
N GLU A 55 5.07 -0.09 -20.60
CA GLU A 55 4.21 -1.27 -20.50
C GLU A 55 4.14 -1.83 -19.09
N VAL A 56 5.18 -1.66 -18.28
CA VAL A 56 5.19 -2.04 -16.84
C VAL A 56 4.25 -1.16 -16.03
N ILE A 57 4.14 0.11 -16.40
CA ILE A 57 3.31 1.09 -15.65
C ILE A 57 1.90 1.17 -16.22
N LEU A 58 1.74 1.06 -17.53
CA LEU A 58 0.47 1.16 -18.25
C LEU A 58 0.26 -0.11 -19.10
N PRO A 59 -0.43 -1.12 -18.59
CA PRO A 59 -0.74 -2.34 -19.34
C PRO A 59 -1.51 -2.06 -20.62
N LYS A 60 -1.35 -2.94 -21.62
CA LYS A 60 -2.12 -2.84 -22.86
C LYS A 60 -3.62 -2.92 -22.58
N GLY A 61 -4.36 -2.00 -23.19
CA GLY A 61 -5.80 -1.92 -23.05
C GLY A 61 -6.30 -1.07 -21.87
N VAL A 62 -5.39 -0.56 -21.03
CA VAL A 62 -5.71 0.38 -19.95
C VAL A 62 -5.29 1.78 -20.37
N THR A 63 -6.20 2.73 -20.30
CA THR A 63 -5.91 4.14 -20.57
C THR A 63 -5.28 4.83 -19.33
N PRO A 64 -4.54 5.93 -19.50
CA PRO A 64 -4.05 6.71 -18.37
C PRO A 64 -5.17 7.19 -17.41
N SER A 65 -6.36 7.48 -17.94
CA SER A 65 -7.51 7.90 -17.14
C SER A 65 -8.02 6.74 -16.27
N GLU A 66 -8.20 5.56 -16.84
CA GLU A 66 -8.61 4.36 -16.09
C GLU A 66 -7.59 4.02 -15.00
N LEU A 67 -6.28 4.09 -15.32
CA LEU A 67 -5.24 3.86 -14.31
C LEU A 67 -5.30 4.89 -13.17
N SER A 68 -5.60 6.15 -13.49
CA SER A 68 -5.79 7.19 -12.48
C SER A 68 -7.01 6.92 -11.60
N GLU A 69 -8.14 6.52 -12.19
CA GLU A 69 -9.36 6.16 -11.46
C GLU A 69 -9.12 4.98 -10.50
N ILE A 70 -8.44 3.94 -10.98
CA ILE A 70 -8.03 2.78 -10.16
C ILE A 70 -7.14 3.24 -9.00
N SER A 71 -6.16 4.11 -9.28
CA SER A 71 -5.24 4.62 -8.26
C SER A 71 -5.98 5.40 -7.17
N ILE A 72 -6.96 6.23 -7.55
CA ILE A 72 -7.82 6.97 -6.62
C ILE A 72 -8.70 5.99 -5.82
N GLN A 73 -9.29 4.99 -6.47
CA GLN A 73 -10.11 3.99 -5.79
C GLN A 73 -9.29 3.17 -4.78
N ASN A 74 -8.09 2.75 -5.15
CA ASN A 74 -7.18 2.04 -4.25
C ASN A 74 -6.75 2.92 -3.06
N MET A 75 -6.60 4.23 -3.27
CA MET A 75 -6.31 5.18 -2.19
C MET A 75 -7.46 5.26 -1.20
N ARG A 76 -8.71 5.42 -1.68
CA ARG A 76 -9.91 5.45 -0.82
C ARG A 76 -10.08 4.15 -0.02
N THR A 77 -9.80 3.01 -0.65
CA THR A 77 -9.82 1.72 0.05
C THR A 77 -8.76 1.69 1.16
N SER A 78 -7.55 2.13 0.85
CA SER A 78 -6.45 2.19 1.82
C SER A 78 -6.73 3.16 2.98
N GLU A 79 -7.38 4.29 2.69
CA GLU A 79 -7.85 5.25 3.70
C GLU A 79 -8.82 4.59 4.68
N ASN A 80 -9.86 3.94 4.17
CA ASN A 80 -10.85 3.25 5.01
C ASN A 80 -10.20 2.14 5.87
N VAL A 81 -9.28 1.36 5.29
CA VAL A 81 -8.53 0.34 6.05
C VAL A 81 -7.65 0.98 7.11
N ALA A 82 -6.97 2.07 6.80
CA ALA A 82 -6.13 2.79 7.75
C ALA A 82 -6.93 3.33 8.94
N ILE A 83 -8.09 3.92 8.68
CA ILE A 83 -9.03 4.38 9.72
C ILE A 83 -9.50 3.19 10.57
N ALA A 84 -9.88 2.08 9.93
CA ALA A 84 -10.34 0.89 10.63
C ALA A 84 -9.25 0.32 11.56
N VAL A 85 -8.01 0.20 11.08
CA VAL A 85 -6.86 -0.30 11.88
C VAL A 85 -6.58 0.62 13.05
N ALA A 86 -6.54 1.94 12.85
CA ALA A 86 -6.31 2.90 13.91
C ALA A 86 -7.40 2.83 14.99
N LEU A 87 -8.66 2.81 14.56
CA LEU A 87 -9.80 2.73 15.47
C LEU A 87 -9.87 1.38 16.22
N ASN A 88 -9.60 0.25 15.54
CA ASN A 88 -9.51 -1.06 16.19
C ASN A 88 -8.41 -1.09 17.27
N SER A 89 -7.24 -0.49 16.99
CA SER A 89 -6.14 -0.38 17.94
C SER A 89 -6.51 0.46 19.18
N LEU A 90 -7.47 1.37 19.03
CA LEU A 90 -8.05 2.17 20.11
C LEU A 90 -9.25 1.48 20.83
N GLY A 91 -9.57 0.24 20.44
CA GLY A 91 -10.63 -0.57 21.06
C GLY A 91 -12.03 -0.37 20.47
N TYR A 92 -12.16 0.30 19.33
CA TYR A 92 -13.43 0.37 18.61
C TYR A 92 -13.65 -0.91 17.78
N ASP A 93 -14.87 -1.43 17.77
CA ASP A 93 -15.27 -2.56 16.92
C ASP A 93 -15.67 -2.06 15.53
N ILE A 94 -14.88 -2.38 14.51
CA ILE A 94 -15.07 -1.94 13.12
C ILE A 94 -15.51 -3.12 12.27
N GLN A 95 -16.67 -2.97 11.64
CA GLN A 95 -17.17 -3.95 10.68
C GLN A 95 -16.83 -3.52 9.25
N SER A 96 -16.30 -4.43 8.45
CA SER A 96 -16.03 -4.21 7.03
C SER A 96 -16.72 -5.25 6.16
N GLU A 97 -17.33 -4.78 5.07
CA GLU A 97 -17.96 -5.60 4.05
C GLU A 97 -17.38 -5.20 2.68
N GLY A 98 -17.07 -6.17 1.84
CA GLY A 98 -16.61 -5.98 0.47
C GLY A 98 -16.99 -7.16 -0.38
N ASP A 99 -17.12 -6.94 -1.70
CA ASP A 99 -17.65 -7.94 -2.62
C ASP A 99 -16.57 -8.86 -3.23
N GLY A 100 -15.27 -8.52 -3.05
CA GLY A 100 -14.18 -9.26 -3.66
C GLY A 100 -13.15 -8.37 -4.37
N VAL A 101 -12.42 -8.94 -5.33
CA VAL A 101 -11.40 -8.24 -6.13
C VAL A 101 -11.80 -8.18 -7.59
N LEU A 102 -12.05 -6.98 -8.08
CA LEU A 102 -12.38 -6.75 -9.49
C LEU A 102 -11.08 -6.73 -10.33
N VAL A 103 -11.04 -7.52 -11.38
CA VAL A 103 -9.98 -7.52 -12.39
C VAL A 103 -10.20 -6.35 -13.34
N VAL A 104 -9.32 -5.36 -13.28
CA VAL A 104 -9.42 -4.13 -14.10
C VAL A 104 -8.58 -4.22 -15.35
N GLY A 105 -7.48 -4.95 -15.31
CA GLY A 105 -6.59 -5.18 -16.44
C GLY A 105 -5.65 -6.34 -16.15
N ILE A 106 -5.08 -6.93 -17.19
CA ILE A 106 -4.20 -8.09 -17.09
C ILE A 106 -2.84 -7.72 -17.71
N LEU A 107 -1.76 -8.09 -17.01
CA LEU A 107 -0.39 -7.85 -17.49
C LEU A 107 -0.07 -8.74 -18.70
N ASP A 108 0.75 -8.25 -19.63
CA ASP A 108 1.07 -8.97 -20.87
C ASP A 108 1.75 -10.33 -20.65
N ASP A 109 2.63 -10.43 -19.66
CA ASP A 109 3.36 -11.64 -19.30
C ASP A 109 2.70 -12.43 -18.16
N SER A 110 1.42 -12.18 -17.89
CA SER A 110 0.68 -12.84 -16.81
C SER A 110 0.33 -14.28 -17.18
N PRO A 111 0.48 -15.23 -16.21
CA PRO A 111 0.05 -16.61 -16.39
C PRO A 111 -1.47 -16.78 -16.49
N VAL A 112 -2.23 -15.72 -16.20
CA VAL A 112 -3.71 -15.71 -16.31
C VAL A 112 -4.22 -14.94 -17.53
N LYS A 113 -3.35 -14.52 -18.46
CA LYS A 113 -3.70 -13.68 -19.62
C LYS A 113 -4.84 -14.23 -20.46
N ASP A 114 -4.89 -15.57 -20.66
CA ASP A 114 -5.92 -16.22 -21.45
C ASP A 114 -7.03 -16.86 -20.59
N LYS A 115 -7.02 -16.62 -19.28
CA LYS A 115 -7.93 -17.27 -18.31
C LYS A 115 -8.81 -16.26 -17.58
N LEU A 116 -8.23 -15.19 -17.05
CA LEU A 116 -8.97 -14.07 -16.45
C LEU A 116 -9.43 -13.10 -17.54
N LEU A 117 -10.55 -12.45 -17.28
CA LEU A 117 -11.09 -11.39 -18.12
C LEU A 117 -11.22 -10.10 -17.30
N LYS A 118 -11.21 -8.96 -17.99
CA LYS A 118 -11.61 -7.69 -17.37
C LYS A 118 -13.04 -7.84 -16.85
N ASP A 119 -13.30 -7.22 -15.71
CA ASP A 119 -14.57 -7.25 -14.97
C ASP A 119 -14.90 -8.60 -14.29
N ASP A 120 -13.97 -9.55 -14.26
CA ASP A 120 -14.05 -10.69 -13.36
C ASP A 120 -13.96 -10.25 -11.90
N LEU A 121 -14.82 -10.82 -11.03
CA LEU A 121 -14.77 -10.59 -9.59
C LEU A 121 -14.19 -11.81 -8.88
N ILE A 122 -13.00 -11.69 -8.32
CA ILE A 122 -12.37 -12.75 -7.54
C ILE A 122 -12.98 -12.74 -6.14
N ILE A 123 -13.49 -13.90 -5.71
CA ILE A 123 -14.21 -14.08 -4.45
C ILE A 123 -13.54 -15.10 -3.52
N SER A 124 -12.59 -15.89 -4.04
CA SER A 124 -11.86 -16.88 -3.23
C SER A 124 -10.52 -17.24 -3.85
N ILE A 125 -9.64 -17.79 -3.01
CA ILE A 125 -8.37 -18.39 -3.41
C ILE A 125 -8.10 -19.65 -2.57
N SER A 126 -7.47 -20.66 -3.17
CA SER A 126 -6.97 -21.86 -2.47
C SER A 126 -5.62 -22.27 -3.02
N GLY A 127 -4.77 -22.82 -2.16
CA GLY A 127 -3.49 -23.41 -2.53
C GLY A 127 -3.56 -24.92 -2.72
N GLU A 128 -2.39 -25.58 -2.71
CA GLU A 128 -2.27 -27.02 -2.84
C GLU A 128 -2.90 -27.80 -1.68
N ASP A 129 -3.03 -27.19 -0.51
CA ASP A 129 -3.72 -27.73 0.67
C ASP A 129 -5.25 -27.83 0.51
N LYS A 130 -5.81 -27.24 -0.57
CA LYS A 130 -7.23 -27.15 -0.88
C LYS A 130 -8.07 -26.42 0.18
N ILE A 131 -7.45 -25.65 1.07
CA ILE A 131 -8.16 -24.76 1.98
C ILE A 131 -8.58 -23.52 1.17
N THR A 132 -9.90 -23.26 1.14
CA THR A 132 -10.44 -22.11 0.41
C THR A 132 -10.58 -20.93 1.35
N TYR A 133 -9.94 -19.82 1.00
CA TYR A 133 -10.03 -18.54 1.68
C TYR A 133 -10.96 -17.62 0.91
N SER A 134 -11.93 -17.02 1.59
CA SER A 134 -12.78 -15.98 1.00
C SER A 134 -11.95 -14.71 0.78
N VAL A 135 -12.27 -14.01 -0.31
CA VAL A 135 -11.59 -12.77 -0.71
C VAL A 135 -12.62 -11.65 -0.79
N ASN A 136 -12.48 -10.65 0.07
CA ASN A 136 -13.40 -9.52 0.17
C ASN A 136 -12.78 -8.19 -0.32
N SER A 137 -11.44 -8.12 -0.48
CA SER A 137 -10.75 -6.92 -0.94
C SER A 137 -9.43 -7.25 -1.62
N SER A 138 -8.91 -6.31 -2.42
CA SER A 138 -7.59 -6.42 -3.05
C SER A 138 -6.47 -6.49 -2.02
N THR A 139 -6.60 -5.78 -0.91
CA THR A 139 -5.63 -5.81 0.18
C THR A 139 -5.59 -7.18 0.85
N GLN A 140 -6.76 -7.76 1.20
CA GLN A 140 -6.84 -9.11 1.73
C GLN A 140 -6.30 -10.16 0.74
N PHE A 141 -6.59 -10.00 -0.54
CA PHE A 141 -6.08 -10.92 -1.57
C PHE A 141 -4.55 -10.92 -1.64
N ILE A 142 -3.93 -9.73 -1.61
CA ILE A 142 -2.47 -9.58 -1.58
C ILE A 142 -1.89 -10.22 -0.31
N SER A 143 -2.52 -10.03 0.85
CA SER A 143 -2.10 -10.65 2.11
C SER A 143 -2.15 -12.18 2.03
N LEU A 144 -3.23 -12.73 1.45
CA LEU A 144 -3.33 -14.18 1.21
C LEU A 144 -2.28 -14.68 0.22
N LEU A 145 -2.00 -13.94 -0.86
CA LEU A 145 -0.94 -14.32 -1.81
C LEU A 145 0.42 -14.49 -1.13
N ARG A 146 0.75 -13.68 -0.13
CA ARG A 146 2.01 -13.78 0.63
C ARG A 146 2.13 -15.05 1.47
N THR A 147 1.03 -15.76 1.73
CA THR A 147 1.07 -17.05 2.43
C THR A 147 1.46 -18.21 1.53
N PHE A 148 1.43 -17.99 0.20
CA PHE A 148 1.83 -18.96 -0.81
C PHE A 148 3.25 -18.68 -1.32
N SER A 149 3.87 -19.68 -1.94
CA SER A 149 5.21 -19.57 -2.51
C SER A 149 5.17 -19.14 -3.98
N ILE A 150 6.20 -18.40 -4.42
CA ILE A 150 6.41 -18.16 -5.85
C ILE A 150 6.59 -19.52 -6.56
N GLY A 151 5.86 -19.71 -7.66
CA GLY A 151 5.83 -20.98 -8.39
C GLY A 151 4.75 -21.95 -7.93
N GLU A 152 4.08 -21.69 -6.80
CA GLU A 152 2.95 -22.50 -6.33
C GLU A 152 1.75 -22.37 -7.24
N ILE A 153 0.99 -23.47 -7.39
CA ILE A 153 -0.27 -23.48 -8.15
C ILE A 153 -1.40 -23.15 -7.17
N VAL A 154 -2.14 -22.10 -7.51
CA VAL A 154 -3.33 -21.68 -6.76
C VAL A 154 -4.57 -21.79 -7.64
N SER A 155 -5.71 -22.05 -7.01
CA SER A 155 -7.04 -21.98 -7.65
C SER A 155 -7.77 -20.74 -7.18
N ILE A 156 -8.19 -19.90 -8.13
CA ILE A 156 -8.89 -18.63 -7.90
C ILE A 156 -10.35 -18.82 -8.27
N GLY A 157 -11.24 -18.60 -7.30
CA GLY A 157 -12.69 -18.58 -7.54
C GLY A 157 -13.12 -17.21 -8.04
N VAL A 158 -13.73 -17.20 -9.22
CA VAL A 158 -14.10 -15.99 -9.96
C VAL A 158 -15.59 -15.99 -10.24
N GLN A 159 -16.26 -14.90 -9.91
CA GLN A 159 -17.62 -14.64 -10.38
C GLN A 159 -17.58 -13.92 -11.72
N ARG A 160 -18.07 -14.58 -12.78
CA ARG A 160 -18.13 -14.10 -14.16
C ARG A 160 -19.52 -14.27 -14.70
N ASN A 161 -20.21 -13.17 -15.06
CA ASN A 161 -21.61 -13.22 -15.58
C ASN A 161 -22.54 -14.08 -14.69
N GLU A 162 -22.53 -13.83 -13.39
CA GLU A 162 -23.34 -14.54 -12.37
C GLU A 162 -23.00 -16.04 -12.21
N LYS A 163 -21.92 -16.52 -12.80
CA LYS A 163 -21.42 -17.90 -12.65
C LYS A 163 -20.08 -17.90 -11.95
N GLU A 164 -19.92 -18.86 -11.05
CA GLU A 164 -18.63 -19.11 -10.44
C GLU A 164 -17.77 -20.00 -11.36
N VAL A 165 -16.53 -19.56 -11.59
CA VAL A 165 -15.53 -20.24 -12.40
C VAL A 165 -14.27 -20.40 -11.58
N GLN A 166 -13.67 -21.59 -11.58
CA GLN A 166 -12.37 -21.84 -10.94
C GLN A 166 -11.26 -21.70 -11.99
N ILE A 167 -10.24 -20.91 -11.66
CA ILE A 167 -9.09 -20.65 -12.53
C ILE A 167 -7.81 -21.07 -11.82
N GLU A 168 -7.17 -22.12 -12.32
CA GLU A 168 -5.86 -22.52 -11.85
C GLU A 168 -4.76 -21.70 -12.52
N THR A 169 -3.82 -21.22 -11.70
CA THR A 169 -2.67 -20.48 -12.16
C THR A 169 -1.45 -20.69 -11.25
N GLN A 170 -0.27 -20.48 -11.82
CA GLN A 170 0.97 -20.48 -11.06
C GLN A 170 1.29 -19.05 -10.62
N LEU A 171 1.69 -18.87 -9.36
CA LEU A 171 2.15 -17.59 -8.86
C LEU A 171 3.53 -17.26 -9.44
N ILE A 172 3.71 -16.03 -9.88
CA ILE A 172 4.98 -15.51 -10.40
C ILE A 172 5.56 -14.48 -9.43
N GLU A 173 6.85 -14.17 -9.57
CA GLU A 173 7.48 -13.10 -8.80
C GLU A 173 6.96 -11.73 -9.24
N HIS A 174 6.71 -10.86 -8.27
CA HIS A 174 6.24 -9.51 -8.53
C HIS A 174 7.31 -8.68 -9.29
N ILE A 175 6.88 -7.91 -10.27
CA ILE A 175 7.77 -7.17 -11.18
C ILE A 175 8.63 -6.13 -10.43
N GLU A 176 8.04 -5.44 -9.44
CA GLU A 176 8.69 -4.37 -8.67
C GLU A 176 9.20 -4.83 -7.30
N TYR A 177 8.65 -5.93 -6.74
CA TYR A 177 8.96 -6.39 -5.37
C TYR A 177 9.55 -7.79 -5.40
N LYS A 178 10.85 -7.87 -5.09
CA LYS A 178 11.54 -9.16 -5.04
C LYS A 178 10.98 -10.04 -3.92
N ASN A 179 10.88 -11.34 -4.20
CA ASN A 179 10.38 -12.38 -3.29
C ASN A 179 8.90 -12.23 -2.92
N GLU A 180 8.14 -11.37 -3.61
CA GLU A 180 6.69 -11.27 -3.41
C GLU A 180 5.94 -12.02 -4.52
N PRO A 181 4.99 -12.90 -4.20
CA PRO A 181 4.19 -13.61 -5.19
C PRO A 181 3.09 -12.71 -5.76
N MET A 182 2.82 -12.86 -7.05
CA MET A 182 1.67 -12.21 -7.71
C MET A 182 1.00 -13.12 -8.73
N VAL A 183 -0.22 -12.78 -9.12
CA VAL A 183 -0.99 -13.42 -10.21
C VAL A 183 -0.78 -12.71 -11.54
N GLY A 184 -0.54 -11.40 -11.53
CA GLY A 184 -0.24 -10.61 -12.73
C GLY A 184 -1.45 -9.93 -13.36
N PHE A 185 -2.31 -9.29 -12.56
CA PHE A 185 -3.40 -8.44 -13.02
C PHE A 185 -3.50 -7.16 -12.18
N LEU A 186 -4.22 -6.16 -12.68
CA LEU A 186 -4.57 -4.95 -11.94
C LEU A 186 -5.87 -5.18 -11.18
N ALA A 187 -5.85 -4.87 -9.90
CA ALA A 187 -6.92 -5.11 -8.95
C ALA A 187 -7.59 -3.82 -8.47
N SER A 188 -8.89 -3.91 -8.20
CA SER A 188 -9.67 -2.90 -7.47
C SER A 188 -10.65 -3.60 -6.53
N THR A 189 -11.04 -2.95 -5.44
CA THR A 189 -12.06 -3.47 -4.51
C THR A 189 -13.36 -2.73 -4.72
N PRO A 190 -14.36 -3.36 -5.36
CA PRO A 190 -15.66 -2.73 -5.50
C PRO A 190 -16.44 -2.77 -4.19
N ASN A 191 -17.24 -1.73 -3.94
CA ASN A 191 -18.25 -1.68 -2.86
C ASN A 191 -17.73 -1.97 -1.45
N GLN A 192 -16.43 -1.76 -1.18
CA GLN A 192 -15.94 -1.89 0.18
C GLN A 192 -16.60 -0.83 1.07
N ARG A 193 -17.22 -1.29 2.17
CA ARG A 193 -17.91 -0.45 3.16
C ARG A 193 -17.37 -0.75 4.53
N PHE A 194 -17.17 0.31 5.29
CA PHE A 194 -16.82 0.26 6.71
C PHE A 194 -17.90 1.01 7.47
N VAL A 195 -18.26 0.49 8.64
CA VAL A 195 -19.14 1.18 9.58
C VAL A 195 -18.26 1.71 10.72
N PHE A 196 -18.00 3.00 10.70
CA PHE A 196 -17.17 3.67 11.70
C PHE A 196 -18.05 4.28 12.80
N PRO A 197 -17.68 4.12 14.09
CA PRO A 197 -18.41 4.73 15.20
C PRO A 197 -18.18 6.26 15.30
N ILE A 198 -17.10 6.75 14.71
CA ILE A 198 -16.76 8.18 14.59
C ILE A 198 -16.42 8.50 13.14
N ASN A 199 -16.75 9.70 12.68
CA ASN A 199 -16.43 10.12 11.33
C ASN A 199 -14.99 10.65 11.28
N VAL A 200 -14.18 10.06 10.40
CA VAL A 200 -12.79 10.46 10.12
C VAL A 200 -12.71 10.78 8.64
N ASP A 201 -12.33 12.00 8.32
CA ASP A 201 -12.12 12.47 6.95
C ASP A 201 -10.64 12.82 6.75
N ILE A 202 -10.03 12.25 5.71
CA ILE A 202 -8.62 12.47 5.38
C ILE A 202 -8.56 13.12 4.00
N ASP A 203 -8.07 14.36 3.93
CA ASP A 203 -7.83 14.98 2.62
C ASP A 203 -6.62 14.33 1.95
N THR A 204 -6.88 13.42 1.03
CA THR A 204 -5.85 12.73 0.25
C THR A 204 -5.36 13.53 -0.97
N GLY A 205 -6.00 14.65 -1.28
CA GLY A 205 -5.66 15.52 -2.41
C GLY A 205 -5.56 14.76 -3.74
N SER A 206 -4.43 14.89 -4.41
CA SER A 206 -4.12 14.19 -5.68
C SER A 206 -3.23 12.97 -5.50
N VAL A 207 -2.95 12.55 -4.27
CA VAL A 207 -2.12 11.36 -3.99
C VAL A 207 -2.94 10.11 -4.30
N GLY A 208 -2.34 9.18 -5.03
CA GLY A 208 -2.99 7.93 -5.41
C GLY A 208 -2.17 6.70 -5.01
N GLY A 209 -2.87 5.57 -4.92
CA GLY A 209 -2.29 4.27 -4.61
C GLY A 209 -2.25 3.95 -3.11
N PRO A 210 -2.23 2.64 -2.76
CA PRO A 210 -2.45 2.17 -1.39
C PRO A 210 -1.23 2.30 -0.47
N SER A 211 -0.11 2.81 -0.94
CA SER A 211 1.18 2.84 -0.20
C SER A 211 1.21 3.83 0.99
N ALA A 212 0.12 4.54 1.22
CA ALA A 212 -0.04 5.52 2.29
C ALA A 212 -0.65 4.93 3.57
N GLY A 213 -1.25 3.75 3.50
CA GLY A 213 -2.10 3.18 4.53
C GLY A 213 -1.48 3.15 5.92
N LEU A 214 -0.22 2.71 6.05
CA LEU A 214 0.48 2.70 7.32
C LEU A 214 0.55 4.10 7.96
N MET A 215 0.97 5.10 7.19
CA MET A 215 1.15 6.44 7.73
C MET A 215 -0.18 7.15 8.00
N MET A 216 -1.22 6.87 7.21
CA MET A 216 -2.58 7.34 7.52
C MET A 216 -3.07 6.75 8.84
N ALA A 217 -2.91 5.43 9.06
CA ALA A 217 -3.30 4.79 10.31
C ALA A 217 -2.56 5.38 11.52
N LEU A 218 -1.24 5.60 11.41
CA LEU A 218 -0.44 6.22 12.47
C LEU A 218 -0.88 7.66 12.76
N ASN A 219 -1.21 8.45 11.73
CA ASN A 219 -1.70 9.80 11.90
C ASN A 219 -3.09 9.83 12.59
N VAL A 220 -4.03 8.99 12.15
CA VAL A 220 -5.36 8.88 12.79
C VAL A 220 -5.21 8.45 14.25
N TYR A 221 -4.38 7.44 14.52
CA TYR A 221 -4.10 6.98 15.89
C TYR A 221 -3.52 8.11 16.74
N ASN A 222 -2.52 8.84 16.24
CA ASN A 222 -1.89 9.93 16.98
C ASN A 222 -2.87 11.07 17.30
N ARG A 223 -3.77 11.41 16.37
CA ARG A 223 -4.81 12.42 16.58
C ARG A 223 -5.85 12.03 17.65
N LEU A 224 -6.03 10.75 17.90
CA LEU A 224 -7.01 10.22 18.86
C LEU A 224 -6.40 9.80 20.20
N THR A 225 -5.09 9.90 20.36
CA THR A 225 -4.38 9.57 21.62
C THR A 225 -3.80 10.80 22.27
N GLU A 226 -3.90 10.91 23.60
CA GLU A 226 -3.36 12.04 24.35
C GLU A 226 -1.83 12.12 24.29
N ALA A 227 -1.17 10.95 24.24
CA ALA A 227 0.27 10.87 24.12
C ALA A 227 0.69 11.05 22.65
N ASP A 228 1.41 12.14 22.36
CA ASP A 228 2.03 12.33 21.05
C ASP A 228 3.09 11.24 20.78
N ILE A 229 2.78 10.33 19.84
CA ILE A 229 3.68 9.22 19.52
C ILE A 229 4.97 9.71 18.85
N THR A 230 4.98 10.90 18.26
CA THR A 230 6.15 11.43 17.55
C THR A 230 7.25 11.90 18.49
N ASN A 231 6.88 12.32 19.72
CA ASN A 231 7.78 12.94 20.70
C ASN A 231 8.67 14.04 20.06
N SER A 232 8.04 14.93 19.29
CA SER A 232 8.67 16.02 18.53
C SER A 232 9.62 15.58 17.38
N ALA A 233 9.67 14.29 17.05
CA ALA A 233 10.51 13.80 15.94
C ALA A 233 9.83 13.99 14.59
N ILE A 234 10.63 14.09 13.54
CA ILE A 234 10.18 14.01 12.14
C ILE A 234 10.26 12.55 11.71
N ILE A 235 9.13 11.89 11.70
CA ILE A 235 8.99 10.48 11.29
C ILE A 235 8.39 10.44 9.91
N ALA A 236 9.01 9.71 9.00
CA ALA A 236 8.48 9.47 7.67
C ALA A 236 8.29 7.98 7.44
N GLY A 237 7.39 7.60 6.56
CA GLY A 237 7.22 6.19 6.28
C GLY A 237 6.39 5.91 5.04
N THR A 238 6.27 4.65 4.74
CA THR A 238 5.43 4.12 3.66
C THR A 238 5.09 2.66 3.95
N GLY A 239 3.96 2.22 3.43
CA GLY A 239 3.49 0.84 3.57
C GLY A 239 2.02 0.76 3.19
N THR A 240 1.60 -0.32 2.54
CA THR A 240 0.19 -0.67 2.54
C THR A 240 -0.20 -1.13 3.92
N ILE A 241 -1.46 -1.06 4.28
CA ILE A 241 -1.98 -1.61 5.53
C ILE A 241 -3.18 -2.51 5.24
N GLU A 242 -3.23 -3.65 5.90
CA GLU A 242 -4.33 -4.60 5.85
C GLU A 242 -5.23 -4.43 7.06
N ILE A 243 -6.45 -4.95 7.00
CA ILE A 243 -7.41 -4.84 8.10
C ILE A 243 -6.94 -5.55 9.39
N ASP A 244 -6.08 -6.55 9.27
CA ASP A 244 -5.43 -7.23 10.39
C ASP A 244 -4.22 -6.47 10.95
N GLY A 245 -3.95 -5.27 10.42
CA GLY A 245 -2.82 -4.43 10.80
C GLY A 245 -1.49 -4.82 10.14
N SER A 246 -1.43 -5.83 9.28
CA SER A 246 -0.19 -6.21 8.58
C SER A 246 0.24 -5.14 7.58
N VAL A 247 1.56 -4.91 7.46
CA VAL A 247 2.17 -3.91 6.58
C VAL A 247 2.77 -4.57 5.36
N GLY A 248 2.35 -4.11 4.18
CA GLY A 248 2.76 -4.67 2.92
C GLY A 248 3.68 -3.79 2.08
N PRO A 249 4.30 -4.40 1.04
CA PRO A 249 5.33 -3.78 0.21
C PRO A 249 4.82 -2.60 -0.60
N VAL A 250 5.77 -1.76 -1.02
CA VAL A 250 5.51 -0.56 -1.81
C VAL A 250 6.53 -0.40 -2.93
N GLY A 251 6.14 0.30 -4.01
CA GLY A 251 7.04 0.68 -5.07
C GLY A 251 7.84 1.94 -4.76
N GLY A 252 9.01 2.06 -5.40
CA GLY A 252 9.84 3.26 -5.36
C GLY A 252 10.42 3.58 -3.99
N VAL A 253 10.74 2.57 -3.18
CA VAL A 253 11.25 2.75 -1.82
C VAL A 253 12.52 3.58 -1.79
N LYS A 254 13.43 3.40 -2.73
CA LYS A 254 14.64 4.23 -2.93
C LYS A 254 14.28 5.72 -3.01
N GLN A 255 13.37 6.08 -3.92
CA GLN A 255 12.95 7.47 -4.12
C GLN A 255 12.25 8.04 -2.88
N LYS A 256 11.46 7.21 -2.21
CA LYS A 256 10.75 7.56 -0.98
C LYS A 256 11.72 7.86 0.15
N VAL A 257 12.72 7.02 0.38
CA VAL A 257 13.76 7.25 1.39
C VAL A 257 14.56 8.53 1.09
N ILE A 258 14.93 8.77 -0.17
CA ILE A 258 15.61 10.00 -0.57
C ILE A 258 14.72 11.23 -0.28
N ALA A 259 13.41 11.14 -0.53
CA ALA A 259 12.47 12.21 -0.21
C ALA A 259 12.38 12.47 1.30
N ALA A 260 12.29 11.41 2.11
CA ALA A 260 12.25 11.48 3.57
C ALA A 260 13.48 12.20 4.15
N LYS A 261 14.66 11.83 3.71
CA LYS A 261 15.92 12.47 4.14
C LYS A 261 15.96 13.96 3.79
N ARG A 262 15.50 14.34 2.59
CA ARG A 262 15.41 15.74 2.18
C ARG A 262 14.43 16.55 3.03
N ALA A 263 13.42 15.89 3.61
CA ALA A 263 12.46 16.49 4.53
C ALA A 263 12.99 16.55 5.99
N GLY A 264 14.18 16.04 6.26
CA GLY A 264 14.77 16.01 7.59
C GLY A 264 14.23 14.90 8.50
N ALA A 265 13.66 13.82 7.92
CA ALA A 265 13.18 12.71 8.71
C ALA A 265 14.32 12.02 9.44
N THR A 266 14.17 11.87 10.75
CA THR A 266 15.15 11.21 11.64
C THR A 266 14.86 9.73 11.80
N LEU A 267 13.60 9.32 11.61
CA LEU A 267 13.15 7.94 11.56
C LEU A 267 12.37 7.68 10.27
N ILE A 268 12.72 6.61 9.57
CA ILE A 268 11.98 6.16 8.37
C ILE A 268 11.46 4.73 8.58
N LEU A 269 10.14 4.57 8.48
CA LEU A 269 9.47 3.28 8.56
C LEU A 269 9.24 2.73 7.15
N VAL A 270 9.72 1.52 6.90
CA VAL A 270 9.54 0.83 5.62
C VAL A 270 9.02 -0.60 5.84
N PRO A 271 8.24 -1.16 4.93
CA PRO A 271 7.84 -2.57 5.02
C PRO A 271 9.06 -3.49 5.09
N THR A 272 8.94 -4.60 5.80
CA THR A 272 10.03 -5.60 5.95
C THR A 272 10.57 -6.07 4.60
N SER A 273 9.69 -6.30 3.62
CA SER A 273 10.03 -6.69 2.26
C SER A 273 10.85 -5.63 1.49
N ASN A 274 10.69 -4.35 1.85
CA ASN A 274 11.43 -3.25 1.22
C ASN A 274 12.71 -2.83 1.97
N TYR A 275 12.97 -3.43 3.13
CA TYR A 275 14.07 -2.99 4.00
C TYR A 275 15.45 -3.09 3.34
N GLN A 276 15.71 -4.17 2.60
CA GLN A 276 17.00 -4.37 1.96
C GLN A 276 17.30 -3.30 0.89
N ASP A 277 16.27 -2.81 0.20
CA ASP A 277 16.40 -1.74 -0.80
C ASP A 277 16.50 -0.35 -0.14
N ALA A 278 15.95 -0.18 1.06
CA ALA A 278 16.00 1.07 1.83
C ALA A 278 17.30 1.26 2.63
N LYS A 279 17.81 0.17 3.24
CA LYS A 279 18.95 0.17 4.16
C LYS A 279 20.22 0.86 3.66
N PRO A 280 20.62 0.76 2.36
CA PRO A 280 21.80 1.44 1.84
C PRO A 280 21.78 2.98 1.96
N TYR A 281 20.61 3.57 2.22
CA TYR A 281 20.40 5.02 2.33
C TYR A 281 20.38 5.51 3.79
N GLU A 282 20.52 4.61 4.78
CA GLU A 282 20.66 4.97 6.20
C GLU A 282 21.99 5.67 6.45
N ASP A 283 21.99 6.62 7.37
CA ASP A 283 23.20 7.31 7.84
C ASP A 283 23.08 7.68 9.33
N ASN A 284 23.98 8.54 9.81
CA ASN A 284 24.02 8.95 11.22
C ASN A 284 22.85 9.87 11.62
N GLU A 285 22.18 10.51 10.68
CA GLU A 285 21.08 11.46 10.91
C GLU A 285 19.72 10.79 10.75
N THR A 286 19.64 9.70 9.97
CA THR A 286 18.38 9.06 9.59
C THR A 286 18.46 7.55 9.84
N LEU A 287 17.65 7.07 10.76
CA LEU A 287 17.47 5.63 11.05
C LEU A 287 16.37 5.05 10.15
N ILE A 288 16.64 3.91 9.51
CA ILE A 288 15.66 3.20 8.69
C ILE A 288 15.29 1.88 9.38
N VAL A 289 14.00 1.70 9.69
CA VAL A 289 13.50 0.53 10.42
C VAL A 289 12.46 -0.22 9.61
N ALA A 290 12.61 -1.54 9.56
CA ALA A 290 11.64 -2.46 8.98
C ALA A 290 10.45 -2.63 9.91
N VAL A 291 9.23 -2.52 9.36
CA VAL A 291 7.99 -2.76 10.10
C VAL A 291 7.14 -3.80 9.39
N LYS A 292 6.52 -4.70 10.16
CA LYS A 292 5.67 -5.79 9.65
C LYS A 292 4.20 -5.61 9.94
N SER A 293 3.85 -4.75 10.91
CA SER A 293 2.48 -4.48 11.32
C SER A 293 2.36 -3.09 11.94
N PHE A 294 1.13 -2.62 12.08
CA PHE A 294 0.79 -1.38 12.76
C PHE A 294 1.31 -1.35 14.21
N ASP A 295 1.05 -2.41 14.99
CA ASP A 295 1.54 -2.50 16.36
C ASP A 295 3.07 -2.50 16.44
N ASN A 296 3.74 -3.17 15.48
CA ASN A 296 5.19 -3.14 15.41
C ASN A 296 5.71 -1.73 15.06
N ALA A 297 5.00 -0.97 14.21
CA ALA A 297 5.35 0.42 13.92
C ALA A 297 5.21 1.31 15.18
N LEU A 298 4.13 1.17 15.96
CA LEU A 298 3.96 1.87 17.23
C LEU A 298 5.06 1.53 18.23
N GLN A 299 5.43 0.24 18.35
CA GLN A 299 6.55 -0.19 19.20
C GLN A 299 7.87 0.46 18.77
N VAL A 300 8.20 0.43 17.47
CA VAL A 300 9.42 1.03 16.92
C VAL A 300 9.48 2.53 17.22
N ILE A 301 8.37 3.25 17.03
CA ILE A 301 8.28 4.68 17.33
C ILE A 301 8.51 4.93 18.82
N SER A 302 7.87 4.16 19.71
CA SER A 302 8.04 4.27 21.16
C SER A 302 9.48 4.00 21.61
N GLU A 303 10.12 2.98 21.06
CA GLU A 303 11.54 2.66 21.35
C GLU A 303 12.49 3.76 20.84
N TYR A 304 12.19 4.36 19.68
CA TYR A 304 12.95 5.47 19.12
C TYR A 304 12.82 6.72 20.00
N SER A 305 11.60 7.05 20.43
CA SER A 305 11.30 8.22 21.28
C SER A 305 11.89 8.12 22.70
N SER A 306 12.32 6.93 23.11
CA SER A 306 12.92 6.68 24.43
C SER A 306 14.45 6.82 24.44
N ARG A 307 15.08 7.08 23.27
CA ARG A 307 16.53 7.24 23.12
C ARG A 307 16.96 8.68 23.35
#